data_8322c6a2b7ef394dbe53cc50e334ce13
#
_entry.id   8322c6a2b7ef394dbe53cc50e334ce13
#
_cell.length_a   1.000
_cell.length_b   1.000
_cell.length_c   1.000
_cell.angle_alpha   90.00
_cell.angle_beta   90.00
_cell.angle_gamma   90.00
#
_symmetry.space_group_name_H-M   'P 1'
#
loop_
_entity.id
_entity.type
_entity.pdbx_description
1 polymer ?
#
loop_
_entity_poly.entity_id
_entity_poly.type
_entity_poly.pdbx_seq_one_letter_code
_entity_poly.pdbx_strand_id
1 'polypeptide(L)'
;MLLLQKEHIIQIATMQKNDAVVIIPTYNEKENIEAILRAVTGLEEHGFDVLVIDDGSPDGTAAIVKQLMAGDLKDRVHLVERQGKLGLGTAYIAGFKWALEHDYEYVFEMDADFSHDPKDLPRLYNACAVEGYDLAIGSRYISGVNVVNWPMGRVLMSYFASKYVRCVTGIPVNDTTAGFKCYKRRVLEAIDFDKIRFKGYAFQIELKFTAYKLGFRIKEVPVIFVNRQLGVSKMSGGIFGEALFGVMRLRWAALTGQIKPKQA
;
A
#
# COMPACT_ATOMS: atom_id res chain seq x y z
N MET A 1 -44.38 12.41 1.29
CA MET A 1 -43.29 13.33 0.94
C MET A 1 -41.98 12.99 1.68
N LEU A 2 -42.00 12.87 3.01
CA LEU A 2 -40.77 12.51 3.79
C LEU A 2 -40.21 11.11 3.47
N LEU A 3 -41.03 10.10 3.20
CA LEU A 3 -40.58 8.75 2.82
C LEU A 3 -39.89 8.73 1.45
N LEU A 4 -40.43 9.42 0.47
CA LEU A 4 -39.83 9.56 -0.86
C LEU A 4 -38.52 10.34 -0.83
N GLN A 5 -38.38 11.34 0.06
CA GLN A 5 -37.09 12.01 0.28
C GLN A 5 -36.07 11.12 0.97
N LYS A 6 -36.47 10.29 1.93
CA LYS A 6 -35.56 9.30 2.54
C LYS A 6 -35.11 8.24 1.56
N GLU A 7 -36.02 7.71 0.76
CA GLU A 7 -35.67 6.75 -0.30
C GLU A 7 -34.71 7.37 -1.34
N HIS A 8 -34.98 8.62 -1.73
CA HIS A 8 -34.09 9.34 -2.68
C HIS A 8 -32.74 9.65 -2.11
N ILE A 9 -32.64 10.01 -0.82
CA ILE A 9 -31.36 10.21 -0.10
C ILE A 9 -30.61 8.88 0.06
N ILE A 10 -31.32 7.78 0.37
CA ILE A 10 -30.71 6.44 0.46
C ILE A 10 -30.25 5.98 -0.93
N GLN A 11 -31.00 6.26 -1.98
CA GLN A 11 -30.67 5.89 -3.36
C GLN A 11 -29.50 6.71 -3.92
N ILE A 12 -29.36 7.98 -3.52
CA ILE A 12 -28.20 8.82 -3.85
C ILE A 12 -26.95 8.34 -3.08
N ALA A 13 -27.09 7.94 -1.80
CA ALA A 13 -25.99 7.38 -1.01
C ALA A 13 -25.48 6.02 -1.55
N THR A 14 -26.34 5.23 -2.20
CA THR A 14 -25.99 3.93 -2.81
C THR A 14 -25.32 4.05 -4.19
N MET A 15 -25.23 5.24 -4.78
CA MET A 15 -24.57 5.46 -6.08
C MET A 15 -23.25 6.25 -5.96
N GLN A 16 -22.81 6.60 -4.77
CA GLN A 16 -21.53 7.30 -4.64
C GLN A 16 -20.40 6.28 -4.76
N LYS A 17 -19.65 6.35 -5.87
CA LYS A 17 -18.41 5.56 -6.06
C LYS A 17 -17.50 5.79 -4.87
N ASN A 18 -16.91 4.72 -4.32
CA ASN A 18 -15.92 4.85 -3.26
C ASN A 18 -14.74 5.68 -3.76
N ASP A 19 -14.25 6.57 -2.93
CA ASP A 19 -13.10 7.43 -3.25
C ASP A 19 -11.75 6.78 -2.90
N ALA A 20 -11.78 5.59 -2.28
CA ALA A 20 -10.62 4.86 -1.79
C ALA A 20 -10.50 3.47 -2.42
N VAL A 21 -9.29 3.12 -2.86
CA VAL A 21 -8.94 1.79 -3.38
C VAL A 21 -7.73 1.21 -2.67
N VAL A 22 -7.82 -0.08 -2.30
CA VAL A 22 -6.74 -0.84 -1.68
C VAL A 22 -6.08 -1.74 -2.72
N ILE A 23 -4.82 -1.47 -3.06
CA ILE A 23 -4.03 -2.28 -3.98
C ILE A 23 -3.42 -3.44 -3.21
N ILE A 24 -3.71 -4.65 -3.66
CA ILE A 24 -3.24 -5.91 -3.08
C ILE A 24 -2.49 -6.71 -4.15
N PRO A 25 -1.15 -6.67 -4.17
CA PRO A 25 -0.35 -7.53 -5.03
C PRO A 25 -0.43 -8.98 -4.59
N THR A 26 -0.61 -9.89 -5.54
CA THR A 26 -0.72 -11.34 -5.28
C THR A 26 0.24 -12.16 -6.14
N TYR A 27 0.81 -13.18 -5.52
CA TYR A 27 1.47 -14.30 -6.19
C TYR A 27 1.37 -15.53 -5.28
N ASN A 28 0.55 -16.54 -5.65
CA ASN A 28 0.24 -17.71 -4.81
C ASN A 28 -0.31 -17.32 -3.44
N GLU A 29 -1.47 -16.65 -3.42
CA GLU A 29 -2.20 -16.24 -2.22
C GLU A 29 -3.61 -16.88 -2.15
N LYS A 30 -3.81 -18.04 -2.79
CA LYS A 30 -5.08 -18.77 -2.84
C LYS A 30 -5.73 -18.93 -1.46
N GLU A 31 -4.91 -19.17 -0.42
CA GLU A 31 -5.39 -19.44 0.94
C GLU A 31 -5.93 -18.19 1.64
N ASN A 32 -5.48 -17.00 1.23
CA ASN A 32 -5.77 -15.73 1.90
C ASN A 32 -6.75 -14.85 1.11
N ILE A 33 -6.74 -14.95 -0.23
CA ILE A 33 -7.31 -13.92 -1.11
C ILE A 33 -8.81 -13.67 -0.86
N GLU A 34 -9.64 -14.70 -0.74
CA GLU A 34 -11.06 -14.50 -0.49
C GLU A 34 -11.32 -13.80 0.85
N ALA A 35 -10.65 -14.29 1.91
CA ALA A 35 -10.84 -13.75 3.26
C ALA A 35 -10.43 -12.28 3.35
N ILE A 36 -9.31 -11.89 2.73
CA ILE A 36 -8.82 -10.51 2.78
C ILE A 36 -9.72 -9.58 1.96
N LEU A 37 -10.22 -10.02 0.80
CA LEU A 37 -11.15 -9.23 -0.02
C LEU A 37 -12.44 -8.95 0.74
N ARG A 38 -13.02 -9.98 1.38
CA ARG A 38 -14.22 -9.82 2.22
C ARG A 38 -13.98 -8.95 3.43
N ALA A 39 -12.82 -9.07 4.08
CA ALA A 39 -12.48 -8.25 5.24
C ALA A 39 -12.35 -6.76 4.89
N VAL A 40 -11.76 -6.43 3.74
CA VAL A 40 -11.60 -5.04 3.29
C VAL A 40 -12.92 -4.46 2.80
N THR A 41 -13.64 -5.18 1.94
CA THR A 41 -14.91 -4.68 1.37
C THR A 41 -16.05 -4.64 2.37
N GLY A 42 -15.97 -5.42 3.46
CA GLY A 42 -16.95 -5.46 4.54
C GLY A 42 -16.73 -4.45 5.65
N LEU A 43 -15.78 -3.53 5.55
CA LEU A 43 -15.61 -2.47 6.54
C LEU A 43 -16.79 -1.48 6.48
N GLU A 44 -17.39 -1.23 7.65
CA GLU A 44 -18.60 -0.39 7.77
C GLU A 44 -18.28 1.11 7.88
N GLU A 45 -17.12 1.46 8.44
CA GLU A 45 -16.74 2.85 8.72
C GLU A 45 -16.49 3.68 7.45
N HIS A 46 -16.02 3.04 6.39
CA HIS A 46 -15.76 3.64 5.08
C HIS A 46 -15.76 2.57 3.99
N GLY A 47 -16.31 2.88 2.83
CA GLY A 47 -16.29 1.98 1.68
C GLY A 47 -14.92 1.96 1.00
N PHE A 48 -14.28 0.79 0.93
CA PHE A 48 -13.03 0.58 0.20
C PHE A 48 -13.27 -0.36 -0.97
N ASP A 49 -12.86 0.04 -2.16
CA ASP A 49 -12.71 -0.89 -3.27
C ASP A 49 -11.35 -1.58 -3.21
N VAL A 50 -11.22 -2.72 -3.84
CA VAL A 50 -9.97 -3.46 -3.87
C VAL A 50 -9.52 -3.68 -5.30
N LEU A 51 -8.25 -3.41 -5.57
CA LEU A 51 -7.57 -3.76 -6.81
C LEU A 51 -6.54 -4.86 -6.53
N VAL A 52 -6.80 -6.05 -7.03
CA VAL A 52 -5.84 -7.15 -7.01
C VAL A 52 -4.92 -7.03 -8.23
N ILE A 53 -3.61 -7.05 -7.98
CA ILE A 53 -2.58 -7.14 -9.04
C ILE A 53 -1.96 -8.53 -8.96
N ASP A 54 -2.43 -9.44 -9.81
CA ASP A 54 -1.96 -10.82 -9.81
C ASP A 54 -0.79 -11.05 -10.77
N ASP A 55 0.32 -11.53 -10.25
CA ASP A 55 1.56 -11.79 -10.99
C ASP A 55 1.59 -13.17 -11.66
N GLY A 56 0.47 -13.59 -12.24
CA GLY A 56 0.34 -14.87 -12.91
C GLY A 56 0.42 -16.05 -11.93
N SER A 57 -0.34 -16.01 -10.86
CA SER A 57 -0.39 -17.06 -9.83
C SER A 57 -0.80 -18.41 -10.40
N PRO A 58 0.04 -19.46 -10.34
CA PRO A 58 -0.31 -20.78 -10.82
C PRO A 58 -1.25 -21.57 -9.90
N ASP A 59 -1.48 -21.11 -8.68
CA ASP A 59 -2.30 -21.79 -7.66
C ASP A 59 -3.81 -21.55 -7.80
N GLY A 60 -4.23 -20.72 -8.75
CA GLY A 60 -5.63 -20.37 -8.97
C GLY A 60 -6.11 -19.12 -8.22
N THR A 61 -5.23 -18.31 -7.63
CA THR A 61 -5.58 -17.05 -6.96
C THR A 61 -6.47 -16.16 -7.83
N ALA A 62 -6.09 -15.88 -9.08
CA ALA A 62 -6.86 -15.04 -9.98
C ALA A 62 -8.25 -15.62 -10.32
N ALA A 63 -8.39 -16.95 -10.37
CA ALA A 63 -9.68 -17.58 -10.61
C ALA A 63 -10.68 -17.32 -9.47
N ILE A 64 -10.22 -17.37 -8.22
CA ILE A 64 -11.02 -17.03 -7.04
C ILE A 64 -11.47 -15.56 -7.10
N VAL A 65 -10.56 -14.65 -7.42
CA VAL A 65 -10.90 -13.22 -7.55
C VAL A 65 -11.99 -13.01 -8.63
N LYS A 66 -11.85 -13.64 -9.79
CA LYS A 66 -12.85 -13.57 -10.88
C LYS A 66 -14.23 -14.09 -10.44
N GLN A 67 -14.25 -15.18 -9.65
CA GLN A 67 -15.49 -15.73 -9.12
C GLN A 67 -16.18 -14.73 -8.17
N LEU A 68 -15.43 -14.08 -7.28
CA LEU A 68 -15.95 -13.07 -6.36
C LEU A 68 -16.45 -11.82 -7.10
N MET A 69 -15.74 -11.40 -8.15
CA MET A 69 -16.14 -10.29 -9.03
C MET A 69 -17.43 -10.59 -9.81
N ALA A 70 -17.68 -11.85 -10.14
CA ALA A 70 -18.94 -12.28 -10.79
C ALA A 70 -20.10 -12.42 -9.79
N GLY A 71 -19.82 -12.46 -8.50
CA GLY A 71 -20.77 -12.66 -7.39
C GLY A 71 -21.04 -11.39 -6.58
N ASP A 72 -20.96 -11.55 -5.27
CA ASP A 72 -21.34 -10.56 -4.26
C ASP A 72 -20.36 -9.38 -4.11
N LEU A 73 -19.13 -9.50 -4.62
CA LEU A 73 -18.13 -8.43 -4.63
C LEU A 73 -18.03 -7.72 -6.00
N LYS A 74 -19.06 -7.88 -6.85
CA LYS A 74 -19.17 -7.15 -8.10
C LYS A 74 -19.09 -5.64 -7.86
N ASP A 75 -18.39 -4.95 -8.73
CA ASP A 75 -18.17 -3.49 -8.68
C ASP A 75 -17.37 -2.97 -7.48
N ARG A 76 -16.93 -3.87 -6.56
CA ARG A 76 -16.10 -3.53 -5.40
C ARG A 76 -14.68 -4.09 -5.50
N VAL A 77 -14.49 -5.15 -6.28
CA VAL A 77 -13.21 -5.80 -6.51
C VAL A 77 -12.85 -5.74 -7.97
N HIS A 78 -11.61 -5.37 -8.24
CA HIS A 78 -11.02 -5.26 -9.58
C HIS A 78 -9.79 -6.15 -9.67
N LEU A 79 -9.47 -6.63 -10.86
CA LEU A 79 -8.33 -7.52 -11.11
C LEU A 79 -7.53 -7.05 -12.31
N VAL A 80 -6.22 -6.97 -12.13
CA VAL A 80 -5.24 -6.83 -13.21
C VAL A 80 -4.31 -8.04 -13.16
N GLU A 81 -4.32 -8.86 -14.20
CA GLU A 81 -3.42 -10.01 -14.36
C GLU A 81 -2.17 -9.60 -15.12
N ARG A 82 -1.00 -9.95 -14.60
CA ARG A 82 0.30 -9.69 -15.24
C ARG A 82 0.97 -11.00 -15.67
N GLN A 83 1.89 -10.91 -16.62
CA GLN A 83 2.61 -12.08 -17.10
C GLN A 83 3.82 -12.40 -16.20
N GLY A 84 3.56 -13.07 -15.06
CA GLY A 84 4.58 -13.57 -14.15
C GLY A 84 5.07 -12.55 -13.10
N LYS A 85 5.96 -13.03 -12.22
CA LYS A 85 6.48 -12.31 -11.06
C LYS A 85 7.51 -11.25 -11.48
N LEU A 86 7.08 -10.01 -11.65
CA LEU A 86 7.91 -8.89 -12.09
C LEU A 86 8.48 -8.04 -10.95
N GLY A 87 8.11 -8.35 -9.71
CA GLY A 87 8.53 -7.67 -8.48
C GLY A 87 7.48 -6.76 -7.87
N LEU A 88 7.48 -6.68 -6.54
CA LEU A 88 6.48 -6.00 -5.73
C LEU A 88 6.27 -4.53 -6.13
N GLY A 89 7.37 -3.79 -6.32
CA GLY A 89 7.29 -2.38 -6.70
C GLY A 89 6.62 -2.15 -8.03
N THR A 90 6.86 -3.04 -9.01
CA THR A 90 6.20 -2.93 -10.31
C THR A 90 4.71 -3.27 -10.25
N ALA A 91 4.28 -4.13 -9.30
CA ALA A 91 2.88 -4.41 -9.05
C ALA A 91 2.16 -3.18 -8.49
N TYR A 92 2.75 -2.53 -7.50
CA TYR A 92 2.19 -1.29 -6.95
C TYR A 92 2.16 -0.16 -7.99
N ILE A 93 3.20 0.02 -8.80
CA ILE A 93 3.19 1.03 -9.87
C ILE A 93 2.05 0.77 -10.89
N ALA A 94 1.82 -0.48 -11.26
CA ALA A 94 0.69 -0.83 -12.13
C ALA A 94 -0.65 -0.47 -11.47
N GLY A 95 -0.80 -0.78 -10.18
CA GLY A 95 -1.98 -0.43 -9.40
C GLY A 95 -2.17 1.08 -9.23
N PHE A 96 -1.11 1.84 -9.01
CA PHE A 96 -1.18 3.30 -8.93
C PHE A 96 -1.63 3.94 -10.25
N LYS A 97 -1.06 3.50 -11.38
CA LYS A 97 -1.49 3.98 -12.71
C LYS A 97 -2.97 3.69 -12.93
N TRP A 98 -3.40 2.46 -12.63
CA TRP A 98 -4.80 2.07 -12.72
C TRP A 98 -5.71 2.92 -11.81
N ALA A 99 -5.33 3.14 -10.57
CA ALA A 99 -6.10 3.95 -9.62
C ALA A 99 -6.26 5.40 -10.07
N LEU A 100 -5.20 5.99 -10.65
CA LEU A 100 -5.24 7.33 -11.23
C LEU A 100 -6.16 7.40 -12.46
N GLU A 101 -6.18 6.38 -13.31
CA GLU A 101 -7.07 6.28 -14.48
C GLU A 101 -8.55 6.10 -14.09
N HIS A 102 -8.82 5.62 -12.87
CA HIS A 102 -10.18 5.36 -12.36
C HIS A 102 -10.65 6.36 -11.31
N ASP A 103 -9.98 7.52 -11.19
CA ASP A 103 -10.35 8.66 -10.37
C ASP A 103 -10.48 8.40 -8.86
N TYR A 104 -9.66 7.48 -8.31
CA TYR A 104 -9.58 7.30 -6.86
C TYR A 104 -8.77 8.43 -6.22
N GLU A 105 -9.31 9.00 -5.12
CA GLU A 105 -8.64 10.08 -4.37
C GLU A 105 -7.65 9.53 -3.33
N TYR A 106 -7.96 8.37 -2.75
CA TYR A 106 -7.12 7.72 -1.73
C TYR A 106 -6.72 6.33 -2.21
N VAL A 107 -5.41 6.09 -2.27
CA VAL A 107 -4.84 4.85 -2.79
C VAL A 107 -3.98 4.18 -1.72
N PHE A 108 -4.31 2.93 -1.41
CA PHE A 108 -3.64 2.17 -0.36
C PHE A 108 -2.72 1.10 -0.93
N GLU A 109 -1.64 0.83 -0.20
CA GLU A 109 -0.84 -0.39 -0.35
C GLU A 109 -1.12 -1.31 0.82
N MET A 110 -1.40 -2.59 0.57
CA MET A 110 -1.64 -3.60 1.58
C MET A 110 -1.24 -4.99 1.09
N ASP A 111 -0.69 -5.83 1.98
CA ASP A 111 -0.37 -7.22 1.68
C ASP A 111 -1.61 -8.13 1.82
N ALA A 112 -1.64 -9.27 1.09
CA ALA A 112 -2.77 -10.20 1.06
C ALA A 112 -2.84 -11.14 2.27
N ASP A 113 -1.80 -11.22 3.11
CA ASP A 113 -1.56 -12.29 4.08
C ASP A 113 -1.97 -11.97 5.52
N PHE A 114 -2.81 -10.96 5.71
CA PHE A 114 -3.23 -10.45 7.02
C PHE A 114 -2.08 -10.00 7.94
N SER A 115 -0.88 -9.75 7.40
CA SER A 115 0.18 -9.07 8.16
C SER A 115 -0.22 -7.64 8.52
N HIS A 116 -1.04 -7.01 7.70
CA HIS A 116 -1.70 -5.74 7.94
C HIS A 116 -3.17 -6.00 8.29
N ASP A 117 -3.63 -5.48 9.44
CA ASP A 117 -5.04 -5.60 9.83
C ASP A 117 -5.89 -4.66 8.96
N PRO A 118 -6.89 -5.15 8.20
CA PRO A 118 -7.81 -4.30 7.46
C PRO A 118 -8.50 -3.24 8.32
N LYS A 119 -8.72 -3.48 9.59
CA LYS A 119 -9.32 -2.52 10.54
C LYS A 119 -8.50 -1.26 10.76
N ASP A 120 -7.23 -1.24 10.35
CA ASP A 120 -6.41 -0.04 10.38
C ASP A 120 -6.60 0.87 9.14
N LEU A 121 -7.25 0.38 8.06
CA LEU A 121 -7.52 1.17 6.85
C LEU A 121 -8.27 2.49 7.14
N PRO A 122 -9.37 2.50 7.92
CA PRO A 122 -10.07 3.75 8.26
C PRO A 122 -9.18 4.75 9.00
N ARG A 123 -8.24 4.28 9.84
CA ARG A 123 -7.31 5.16 10.57
C ARG A 123 -6.31 5.84 9.64
N LEU A 124 -5.79 5.11 8.64
CA LEU A 124 -4.91 5.67 7.63
C LEU A 124 -5.68 6.62 6.70
N TYR A 125 -6.91 6.25 6.32
CA TYR A 125 -7.82 7.10 5.55
C TYR A 125 -8.03 8.45 6.26
N ASN A 126 -8.44 8.41 7.53
CA ASN A 126 -8.70 9.61 8.33
C ASN A 126 -7.46 10.52 8.46
N ALA A 127 -6.27 9.94 8.58
CA ALA A 127 -5.03 10.72 8.59
C ALA A 127 -4.86 11.54 7.29
N CYS A 128 -5.26 10.99 6.14
CA CYS A 128 -5.21 11.70 4.86
C CYS A 128 -6.45 12.58 4.66
N ALA A 129 -7.66 12.02 4.76
CA ALA A 129 -8.90 12.70 4.39
C ALA A 129 -9.29 13.80 5.37
N VAL A 130 -9.20 13.53 6.68
CA VAL A 130 -9.69 14.42 7.74
C VAL A 130 -8.57 15.30 8.29
N GLU A 131 -7.41 14.72 8.63
CA GLU A 131 -6.30 15.48 9.23
C GLU A 131 -5.43 16.20 8.19
N GLY A 132 -5.64 15.93 6.91
CA GLY A 132 -5.03 16.66 5.80
C GLY A 132 -3.59 16.28 5.48
N TYR A 133 -3.07 15.14 5.96
CA TYR A 133 -1.78 14.63 5.52
C TYR A 133 -1.87 14.08 4.09
N ASP A 134 -0.73 13.99 3.41
CA ASP A 134 -0.65 13.55 2.02
C ASP A 134 -0.36 12.06 1.89
N LEU A 135 0.38 11.55 2.86
CA LEU A 135 0.80 10.16 2.98
C LEU A 135 0.66 9.72 4.43
N ALA A 136 -0.15 8.70 4.70
CA ALA A 136 -0.21 8.01 5.97
C ALA A 136 0.51 6.66 5.89
N ILE A 137 1.29 6.33 6.91
CA ILE A 137 2.10 5.10 6.99
C ILE A 137 1.68 4.32 8.23
N GLY A 138 1.27 3.07 8.06
CA GLY A 138 1.10 2.13 9.17
C GLY A 138 2.47 1.75 9.72
N SER A 139 2.82 2.32 10.88
CA SER A 139 4.16 2.23 11.46
C SER A 139 4.21 1.23 12.61
N ARG A 140 5.19 0.33 12.55
CA ARG A 140 5.50 -0.63 13.62
C ARG A 140 6.35 -0.01 14.72
N TYR A 141 6.93 1.18 14.49
CA TYR A 141 8.00 1.73 15.33
C TYR A 141 7.72 3.12 15.92
N ILE A 142 6.58 3.74 15.64
CA ILE A 142 6.28 5.08 16.15
C ILE A 142 5.93 5.09 17.65
N SER A 143 5.31 4.02 18.15
CA SER A 143 4.90 3.87 19.56
C SER A 143 5.55 2.65 20.23
N GLY A 144 6.81 2.36 19.92
CA GLY A 144 7.53 1.17 20.39
C GLY A 144 7.78 0.17 19.27
N VAL A 145 7.81 -1.13 19.58
CA VAL A 145 7.99 -2.22 18.60
C VAL A 145 6.72 -3.05 18.58
N ASN A 146 5.88 -2.80 17.58
CA ASN A 146 4.54 -3.38 17.46
C ASN A 146 4.54 -4.50 16.41
N VAL A 147 5.20 -5.62 16.73
CA VAL A 147 5.23 -6.81 15.88
C VAL A 147 4.89 -8.05 16.71
N VAL A 148 4.16 -8.98 16.10
CA VAL A 148 3.72 -10.22 16.73
C VAL A 148 4.30 -11.41 15.96
N ASN A 149 4.83 -12.39 16.70
CA ASN A 149 5.39 -13.64 16.15
C ASN A 149 6.57 -13.46 15.18
N TRP A 150 7.37 -12.40 15.36
CA TRP A 150 8.63 -12.25 14.62
C TRP A 150 9.81 -12.83 15.40
N PRO A 151 10.72 -13.55 14.73
CA PRO A 151 12.02 -13.87 15.32
C PRO A 151 12.78 -12.59 15.69
N MET A 152 13.43 -12.56 16.86
CA MET A 152 14.14 -11.38 17.35
C MET A 152 15.14 -10.82 16.34
N GLY A 153 15.88 -11.68 15.62
CA GLY A 153 16.78 -11.26 14.56
C GLY A 153 16.10 -10.45 13.46
N ARG A 154 14.86 -10.81 13.06
CA ARG A 154 14.08 -10.04 12.08
C ARG A 154 13.64 -8.69 12.64
N VAL A 155 13.26 -8.63 13.91
CA VAL A 155 12.89 -7.38 14.60
C VAL A 155 14.07 -6.42 14.59
N LEU A 156 15.23 -6.85 15.09
CA LEU A 156 16.43 -6.03 15.15
C LEU A 156 16.86 -5.55 13.77
N MET A 157 16.87 -6.46 12.79
CA MET A 157 17.26 -6.15 11.42
C MET A 157 16.37 -5.08 10.80
N SER A 158 15.04 -5.22 10.91
CA SER A 158 14.06 -4.25 10.39
C SER A 158 14.16 -2.89 11.10
N TYR A 159 14.33 -2.91 12.42
CA TYR A 159 14.50 -1.70 13.22
C TYR A 159 15.78 -0.93 12.85
N PHE A 160 16.92 -1.63 12.80
CA PHE A 160 18.19 -1.00 12.44
C PHE A 160 18.23 -0.56 10.97
N ALA A 161 17.58 -1.29 10.05
CA ALA A 161 17.40 -0.85 8.67
C ALA A 161 16.67 0.49 8.61
N SER A 162 15.59 0.65 9.36
CA SER A 162 14.85 1.92 9.43
C SER A 162 15.69 3.05 10.04
N LYS A 163 16.48 2.77 11.08
CA LYS A 163 17.43 3.74 11.67
C LYS A 163 18.50 4.18 10.68
N TYR A 164 19.08 3.23 9.94
CA TYR A 164 20.06 3.49 8.88
C TYR A 164 19.48 4.41 7.79
N VAL A 165 18.29 4.08 7.27
CA VAL A 165 17.64 4.89 6.24
C VAL A 165 17.39 6.32 6.74
N ARG A 166 16.91 6.48 7.97
CA ARG A 166 16.72 7.81 8.58
C ARG A 166 18.00 8.59 8.69
N CYS A 167 19.06 7.95 9.16
CA CYS A 167 20.38 8.59 9.33
C CYS A 167 20.93 9.07 7.97
N VAL A 168 20.87 8.24 6.94
CA VAL A 168 21.42 8.56 5.62
C VAL A 168 20.55 9.57 4.87
N THR A 169 19.24 9.42 4.88
CA THR A 169 18.32 10.23 4.06
C THR A 169 17.82 11.48 4.76
N GLY A 170 17.77 11.48 6.08
CA GLY A 170 17.17 12.54 6.89
C GLY A 170 15.63 12.55 6.85
N ILE A 171 14.98 11.47 6.37
CA ILE A 171 13.51 11.38 6.36
C ILE A 171 12.97 11.27 7.80
N PRO A 172 11.96 12.06 8.20
CA PRO A 172 11.40 12.03 9.55
C PRO A 172 10.36 10.92 9.73
N VAL A 173 10.68 9.69 9.33
CA VAL A 173 9.81 8.51 9.40
C VAL A 173 10.50 7.42 10.20
N ASN A 174 9.84 6.87 11.24
CA ASN A 174 10.41 5.82 12.08
C ASN A 174 10.41 4.46 11.38
N ASP A 175 9.35 4.14 10.64
CA ASP A 175 9.23 2.90 9.88
C ASP A 175 9.42 3.14 8.38
N THR A 176 10.66 3.26 7.96
CA THR A 176 10.99 3.53 6.56
C THR A 176 10.73 2.34 5.64
N THR A 177 10.60 1.13 6.19
CA THR A 177 10.38 -0.11 5.43
C THR A 177 8.92 -0.56 5.41
N ALA A 178 8.01 0.14 6.08
CA ALA A 178 6.59 -0.20 6.11
C ALA A 178 5.98 -0.24 4.71
N GLY A 179 5.18 -1.27 4.42
CA GLY A 179 4.45 -1.46 3.18
C GLY A 179 3.00 -0.97 3.24
N PHE A 180 2.42 -0.86 4.44
CA PHE A 180 1.04 -0.44 4.65
C PHE A 180 0.92 1.09 4.63
N LYS A 181 0.23 1.65 3.64
CA LYS A 181 0.19 3.11 3.42
C LYS A 181 -1.09 3.55 2.75
N CYS A 182 -1.44 4.83 2.96
CA CYS A 182 -2.46 5.55 2.22
C CYS A 182 -1.85 6.78 1.58
N TYR A 183 -2.01 6.95 0.28
CA TYR A 183 -1.61 8.12 -0.48
C TYR A 183 -2.83 8.93 -0.90
N LYS A 184 -2.76 10.26 -0.81
CA LYS A 184 -3.62 11.11 -1.62
C LYS A 184 -3.23 11.02 -3.08
N ARG A 185 -4.21 11.11 -3.98
CA ARG A 185 -4.03 11.13 -5.44
C ARG A 185 -2.89 12.05 -5.88
N ARG A 186 -2.86 13.28 -5.38
CA ARG A 186 -1.85 14.30 -5.73
C ARG A 186 -0.40 13.86 -5.49
N VAL A 187 -0.16 12.98 -4.53
CA VAL A 187 1.19 12.42 -4.28
C VAL A 187 1.62 11.52 -5.42
N LEU A 188 0.72 10.64 -5.86
CA LEU A 188 0.98 9.70 -6.95
C LEU A 188 1.11 10.41 -8.30
N GLU A 189 0.32 11.44 -8.53
CA GLU A 189 0.42 12.28 -9.74
C GLU A 189 1.77 13.02 -9.82
N ALA A 190 2.31 13.46 -8.68
CA ALA A 190 3.58 14.17 -8.63
C ALA A 190 4.80 13.24 -8.76
N ILE A 191 4.67 11.94 -8.52
CA ILE A 191 5.76 10.97 -8.61
C ILE A 191 5.92 10.50 -10.07
N ASP A 192 7.12 10.65 -10.60
CA ASP A 192 7.51 10.08 -11.90
C ASP A 192 7.87 8.60 -11.71
N PHE A 193 6.90 7.70 -11.95
CA PHE A 193 7.09 6.26 -11.75
C PHE A 193 8.15 5.65 -12.66
N ASP A 194 8.44 6.26 -13.80
CA ASP A 194 9.46 5.76 -14.72
C ASP A 194 10.89 6.02 -14.21
N LYS A 195 11.03 6.92 -13.22
CA LYS A 195 12.28 7.19 -12.50
C LYS A 195 12.47 6.35 -11.25
N ILE A 196 11.43 5.63 -10.80
CA ILE A 196 11.53 4.70 -9.67
C ILE A 196 12.40 3.51 -10.08
N ARG A 197 13.43 3.21 -9.30
CA ARG A 197 14.48 2.27 -9.68
C ARG A 197 14.37 0.94 -8.96
N PHE A 198 13.87 0.95 -7.72
CA PHE A 198 13.80 -0.27 -6.91
C PHE A 198 12.51 -1.04 -7.18
N LYS A 199 12.67 -2.37 -7.35
CA LYS A 199 11.56 -3.29 -7.61
C LYS A 199 11.19 -4.13 -6.40
N GLY A 200 12.10 -4.25 -5.42
CA GLY A 200 11.94 -5.02 -4.20
C GLY A 200 11.57 -4.14 -2.99
N TYR A 201 12.04 -4.51 -1.80
CA TYR A 201 11.73 -3.78 -0.55
C TYR A 201 12.22 -2.34 -0.52
N ALA A 202 13.32 -2.04 -1.20
CA ALA A 202 13.84 -0.67 -1.31
C ALA A 202 12.86 0.28 -2.03
N PHE A 203 11.94 -0.24 -2.85
CA PHE A 203 10.82 0.50 -3.43
C PHE A 203 10.01 1.25 -2.37
N GLN A 204 9.73 0.61 -1.24
CA GLN A 204 8.99 1.22 -0.14
C GLN A 204 9.72 2.43 0.48
N ILE A 205 11.04 2.36 0.50
CA ILE A 205 11.90 3.47 0.98
C ILE A 205 11.92 4.60 -0.06
N GLU A 206 12.11 4.25 -1.33
CA GLU A 206 12.21 5.21 -2.43
C GLU A 206 10.94 6.05 -2.57
N LEU A 207 9.75 5.45 -2.53
CA LEU A 207 8.49 6.17 -2.63
C LEU A 207 8.30 7.16 -1.47
N LYS A 208 8.51 6.72 -0.23
CA LYS A 208 8.38 7.60 0.95
C LYS A 208 9.38 8.76 0.89
N PHE A 209 10.61 8.46 0.52
CA PHE A 209 11.65 9.48 0.41
C PHE A 209 11.37 10.46 -0.72
N THR A 210 10.88 9.99 -1.87
CA THR A 210 10.46 10.84 -2.99
C THR A 210 9.32 11.75 -2.57
N ALA A 211 8.25 11.22 -1.95
CA ALA A 211 7.15 12.02 -1.43
C ALA A 211 7.64 13.09 -0.44
N TYR A 212 8.51 12.72 0.50
CA TYR A 212 9.12 13.66 1.45
C TYR A 212 9.91 14.78 0.74
N LYS A 213 10.72 14.44 -0.27
CA LYS A 213 11.52 15.41 -1.01
C LYS A 213 10.70 16.33 -1.91
N LEU A 214 9.53 15.87 -2.35
CA LEU A 214 8.55 16.70 -3.05
C LEU A 214 7.73 17.61 -2.11
N GLY A 215 7.98 17.56 -0.79
CA GLY A 215 7.36 18.46 0.18
C GLY A 215 6.02 17.99 0.73
N PHE A 216 5.62 16.74 0.48
CA PHE A 216 4.37 16.18 0.99
C PHE A 216 4.44 15.91 2.50
N ARG A 217 3.32 16.14 3.18
CA ARG A 217 3.16 15.93 4.62
C ARG A 217 2.91 14.46 4.90
N ILE A 218 3.78 13.84 5.71
CA ILE A 218 3.73 12.41 6.05
C ILE A 218 3.31 12.26 7.52
N LYS A 219 2.40 11.31 7.79
CA LYS A 219 2.02 10.87 9.14
C LYS A 219 2.30 9.39 9.33
N GLU A 220 2.85 9.02 10.48
CA GLU A 220 2.89 7.63 10.94
C GLU A 220 1.71 7.36 11.86
N VAL A 221 0.96 6.30 11.57
CA VAL A 221 -0.15 5.77 12.37
C VAL A 221 0.33 4.47 13.00
N PRO A 222 0.29 4.30 14.33
CA PRO A 222 0.76 3.06 14.95
C PRO A 222 -0.15 1.89 14.56
N VAL A 223 0.45 0.81 14.05
CA VAL A 223 -0.23 -0.43 13.68
C VAL A 223 0.50 -1.61 14.29
N ILE A 224 -0.22 -2.73 14.50
CA ILE A 224 0.38 -3.99 14.92
C ILE A 224 0.58 -4.86 13.68
N PHE A 225 1.83 -5.26 13.44
CA PHE A 225 2.15 -6.17 12.37
C PHE A 225 2.20 -7.62 12.88
N VAL A 226 1.36 -8.46 12.34
CA VAL A 226 1.33 -9.90 12.68
C VAL A 226 2.10 -10.69 11.62
N ASN A 227 2.93 -11.65 12.04
CA ASN A 227 3.56 -12.53 11.05
C ASN A 227 2.49 -13.36 10.35
N ARG A 228 2.60 -13.53 9.01
CA ARG A 228 1.65 -14.33 8.24
C ARG A 228 1.39 -15.68 8.89
N GLN A 229 0.15 -16.13 8.85
CA GLN A 229 -0.26 -17.42 9.42
C GLN A 229 -0.31 -18.52 8.34
N LEU A 230 -0.68 -18.15 7.10
CA LEU A 230 -0.82 -19.06 5.96
C LEU A 230 0.12 -18.63 4.82
N GLY A 231 0.55 -19.59 4.01
CA GLY A 231 1.43 -19.36 2.88
C GLY A 231 2.92 -19.26 3.23
N VAL A 232 3.78 -19.16 2.22
CA VAL A 232 5.23 -19.15 2.35
C VAL A 232 5.79 -17.75 2.09
N SER A 233 6.75 -17.31 2.94
CA SER A 233 7.43 -16.03 2.73
C SER A 233 8.23 -16.04 1.42
N LYS A 234 8.01 -15.03 0.58
CA LYS A 234 8.61 -14.90 -0.76
C LYS A 234 9.86 -13.98 -0.75
N MET A 235 10.41 -13.69 0.45
CA MET A 235 11.62 -12.85 0.58
C MET A 235 12.87 -13.60 0.10
N SER A 236 13.64 -12.99 -0.79
CA SER A 236 14.95 -13.48 -1.22
C SER A 236 16.09 -12.78 -0.45
N GLY A 237 17.17 -13.52 -0.14
CA GLY A 237 18.28 -13.03 0.72
C GLY A 237 19.15 -11.89 0.15
N GLY A 238 19.01 -11.53 -1.14
CA GLY A 238 19.80 -10.47 -1.80
C GLY A 238 19.37 -9.03 -1.51
N ILE A 239 18.27 -8.84 -0.80
CA ILE A 239 17.57 -7.56 -0.59
C ILE A 239 18.41 -6.54 0.21
N PHE A 240 19.31 -7.02 1.09
CA PHE A 240 20.07 -6.15 1.99
C PHE A 240 21.16 -5.33 1.29
N GLY A 241 21.92 -5.95 0.39
CA GLY A 241 22.98 -5.25 -0.34
C GLY A 241 22.40 -4.17 -1.25
N GLU A 242 21.31 -4.49 -1.94
CA GLU A 242 20.60 -3.52 -2.79
C GLU A 242 20.08 -2.32 -1.99
N ALA A 243 19.51 -2.56 -0.80
CA ALA A 243 18.99 -1.50 0.05
C ALA A 243 20.09 -0.59 0.61
N LEU A 244 21.24 -1.16 1.01
CA LEU A 244 22.35 -0.39 1.61
C LEU A 244 22.91 0.66 0.63
N PHE A 245 23.34 0.23 -0.54
CA PHE A 245 23.87 1.13 -1.58
C PHE A 245 22.77 1.98 -2.22
N GLY A 246 21.57 1.42 -2.35
CA GLY A 246 20.42 2.12 -2.90
C GLY A 246 20.04 3.35 -2.10
N VAL A 247 20.03 3.28 -0.77
CA VAL A 247 19.71 4.41 0.11
C VAL A 247 20.73 5.54 -0.01
N MET A 248 22.04 5.21 -0.12
CA MET A 248 23.09 6.22 -0.37
C MET A 248 22.87 6.92 -1.72
N ARG A 249 22.52 6.15 -2.75
CA ARG A 249 22.19 6.70 -4.08
C ARG A 249 20.95 7.60 -4.07
N LEU A 250 19.91 7.24 -3.32
CA LEU A 250 18.73 8.11 -3.12
C LEU A 250 19.12 9.43 -2.48
N ARG A 251 19.98 9.40 -1.45
CA ARG A 251 20.49 10.62 -0.82
C ARG A 251 21.26 11.48 -1.83
N TRP A 252 22.13 10.88 -2.62
CA TRP A 252 22.88 11.58 -3.66
C TRP A 252 21.94 12.20 -4.70
N ALA A 253 20.96 11.46 -5.20
CA ALA A 253 19.96 11.96 -6.15
C ALA A 253 19.18 13.18 -5.60
N ALA A 254 18.87 13.18 -4.30
CA ALA A 254 18.22 14.31 -3.66
C ALA A 254 19.14 15.54 -3.55
N LEU A 255 20.44 15.34 -3.22
CA LEU A 255 21.42 16.43 -3.13
C LEU A 255 21.71 17.07 -4.49
N THR A 256 21.67 16.28 -5.56
CA THR A 256 21.92 16.74 -6.94
C THR A 256 20.66 17.24 -7.65
N GLY A 257 19.52 17.35 -6.94
CA GLY A 257 18.28 17.87 -7.51
C GLY A 257 17.63 16.99 -8.58
N GLN A 258 17.94 15.66 -8.58
CA GLN A 258 17.35 14.70 -9.52
C GLN A 258 15.91 14.31 -9.15
N ILE A 259 15.53 14.44 -7.86
CA ILE A 259 14.16 14.20 -7.41
C ILE A 259 13.36 15.48 -7.69
N LYS A 260 12.53 15.43 -8.72
CA LYS A 260 11.65 16.51 -9.15
C LYS A 260 10.25 15.97 -9.39
N PRO A 261 9.19 16.80 -9.25
CA PRO A 261 7.86 16.37 -9.62
C PRO A 261 7.81 15.96 -11.10
N LYS A 262 6.88 15.07 -11.42
CA LYS A 262 6.59 14.72 -12.81
C LYS A 262 6.21 15.99 -13.56
N GLN A 263 6.82 16.21 -14.70
CA GLN A 263 6.41 17.31 -15.58
C GLN A 263 5.06 16.93 -16.21
N ALA A 264 4.15 17.89 -16.25
CA ALA A 264 2.83 17.73 -16.85
C ALA A 264 2.94 17.46 -18.36
#